data_c1a688a237a24cf4a40ca6de41c7368f
#
_entry.id   c1a688a237a24cf4a40ca6de41c7368f
#
_cell.length_a   1.000
_cell.length_b   1.000
_cell.length_c   1.000
_cell.angle_alpha   90.00
_cell.angle_beta   90.00
_cell.angle_gamma   90.00
#
_symmetry.space_group_name_H-M   'P 1'
#
loop_
_entity.id
_entity.type
_entity.pdbx_description
1 polymer ?
#
loop_
_entity_poly.entity_id
_entity_poly.type
_entity_poly.pdbx_seq_one_letter_code
_entity_poly.pdbx_strand_id
1 'polypeptide(L)'
;MDMESNNFQYESEIKWENAGEGVVRQIMAYNDDLMMVKVKFETGAVGTPHTHPHTQATYVESGVFEFTTDGETKIVRAGDGVYMKPGVLHGCRCLEAGVLIDTFSPMRKDFVGRV
;
A
#
# COMPACT_ATOMS: atom_id res chain seq x y z
N MET A 1 7.43 10.30 22.13
CA MET A 1 7.23 8.85 22.24
C MET A 1 7.15 8.24 20.86
N ASP A 2 7.98 7.26 20.59
CA ASP A 2 8.03 6.62 19.29
C ASP A 2 6.78 5.76 19.10
N MET A 3 6.30 5.71 17.86
CA MET A 3 5.23 4.80 17.48
C MET A 3 5.85 3.56 16.87
N GLU A 4 5.40 2.41 17.31
CA GLU A 4 5.87 1.16 16.75
C GLU A 4 4.85 0.05 16.93
N SER A 5 4.89 -0.92 16.02
CA SER A 5 4.08 -2.13 16.11
C SER A 5 4.68 -3.12 17.10
N ASN A 6 3.95 -4.18 17.41
CA ASN A 6 4.52 -5.37 18.05
C ASN A 6 5.56 -5.98 17.10
N ASN A 7 6.42 -6.86 17.63
CA ASN A 7 7.43 -7.52 16.81
C ASN A 7 6.83 -8.48 15.80
N PHE A 8 5.72 -9.13 16.13
CA PHE A 8 5.07 -10.11 15.27
C PHE A 8 3.66 -9.65 14.90
N GLN A 9 3.28 -9.83 13.64
CA GLN A 9 1.93 -9.55 13.16
C GLN A 9 1.36 -10.83 12.57
N TYR A 10 0.18 -11.23 13.09
CA TYR A 10 -0.55 -12.37 12.56
C TYR A 10 -1.78 -11.87 11.82
N GLU A 11 -1.95 -12.27 10.57
CA GLU A 11 -3.06 -11.81 9.74
C GLU A 11 -4.42 -11.97 10.43
N SER A 12 -4.60 -13.09 11.14
CA SER A 12 -5.86 -13.38 11.81
C SER A 12 -6.17 -12.46 12.99
N GLU A 13 -5.17 -11.72 13.50
CA GLU A 13 -5.31 -10.87 14.69
C GLU A 13 -5.30 -9.38 14.35
N ILE A 14 -4.93 -9.02 13.13
CA ILE A 14 -4.87 -7.62 12.70
C ILE A 14 -6.17 -7.26 12.00
N LYS A 15 -6.76 -6.15 12.46
CA LYS A 15 -7.98 -5.64 11.88
C LYS A 15 -7.77 -5.23 10.42
N TRP A 16 -8.66 -5.67 9.55
CA TRP A 16 -8.81 -5.10 8.22
C TRP A 16 -9.60 -3.81 8.35
N GLU A 17 -9.09 -2.75 7.77
CA GLU A 17 -9.76 -1.46 7.76
C GLU A 17 -10.08 -1.03 6.33
N ASN A 18 -11.15 -0.25 6.18
CA ASN A 18 -11.54 0.26 4.87
C ASN A 18 -10.48 1.22 4.34
N ALA A 19 -10.09 1.04 3.09
CA ALA A 19 -9.11 1.89 2.42
C ALA A 19 -9.63 2.41 1.07
N GLY A 20 -10.94 2.33 0.85
CA GLY A 20 -11.60 2.76 -0.37
C GLY A 20 -12.64 1.74 -0.80
N GLU A 21 -13.40 2.04 -1.85
CA GLU A 21 -14.40 1.11 -2.37
C GLU A 21 -13.72 -0.11 -2.97
N GLY A 22 -14.01 -1.28 -2.43
CA GLY A 22 -13.39 -2.54 -2.87
C GLY A 22 -11.95 -2.71 -2.41
N VAL A 23 -11.49 -1.91 -1.45
CA VAL A 23 -10.12 -1.94 -0.94
C VAL A 23 -10.13 -1.97 0.58
N VAL A 24 -9.40 -2.93 1.13
CA VAL A 24 -9.17 -3.03 2.59
C VAL A 24 -7.68 -3.18 2.84
N ARG A 25 -7.23 -2.80 4.03
CA ARG A 25 -5.81 -2.88 4.38
C ARG A 25 -5.59 -3.34 5.80
N GLN A 26 -4.43 -3.91 6.03
CA GLN A 26 -3.90 -4.22 7.35
C GLN A 26 -2.59 -3.48 7.54
N ILE A 27 -2.48 -2.73 8.65
CA ILE A 27 -1.21 -2.13 9.03
C ILE A 27 -0.37 -3.24 9.67
N MET A 28 0.76 -3.54 9.07
CA MET A 28 1.65 -4.61 9.54
C MET A 28 2.76 -4.03 10.44
N ALA A 29 4.00 -4.41 10.21
CA ALA A 29 5.13 -3.94 11.02
C ALA A 29 5.43 -2.47 10.74
N TYR A 30 5.69 -1.70 11.78
CA TYR A 30 6.09 -0.30 11.61
C TYR A 30 6.80 0.28 12.83
N ASN A 31 7.56 1.33 12.57
CA ASN A 31 8.02 2.32 13.54
C ASN A 31 7.98 3.69 12.83
N ASP A 32 8.56 4.72 13.43
CA ASP A 32 8.52 6.06 12.84
C ASP A 32 9.16 6.13 11.45
N ASP A 33 10.13 5.27 11.16
CA ASP A 33 10.95 5.32 9.94
C ASP A 33 10.46 4.45 8.81
N LEU A 34 9.64 3.43 9.11
CA LEU A 34 9.25 2.43 8.13
C LEU A 34 7.88 1.86 8.48
N MET A 35 7.07 1.59 7.46
CA MET A 35 5.76 0.96 7.65
C MET A 35 5.47 0.00 6.50
N MET A 36 5.06 -1.21 6.85
CA MET A 36 4.55 -2.19 5.90
C MET A 36 3.03 -2.27 6.01
N VAL A 37 2.35 -2.23 4.87
CA VAL A 37 0.89 -2.29 4.78
C VAL A 37 0.50 -3.33 3.74
N LYS A 38 -0.41 -4.22 4.11
CA LYS A 38 -1.01 -5.16 3.17
C LYS A 38 -2.32 -4.56 2.67
N VAL A 39 -2.50 -4.49 1.35
CA VAL A 39 -3.69 -3.87 0.74
C VAL A 39 -4.34 -4.86 -0.20
N LYS A 40 -5.59 -5.18 0.06
CA LYS A 40 -6.36 -6.17 -0.69
C LYS A 40 -7.40 -5.47 -1.55
N PHE A 41 -7.38 -5.79 -2.85
CA PHE A 41 -8.25 -5.16 -3.85
C PHE A 41 -9.21 -6.17 -4.45
N GLU A 42 -10.46 -5.78 -4.58
CA GLU A 42 -11.42 -6.49 -5.45
C GLU A 42 -11.15 -6.12 -6.90
N THR A 43 -11.55 -7.01 -7.83
CA THR A 43 -11.47 -6.73 -9.27
C THR A 43 -12.22 -5.44 -9.59
N GLY A 44 -11.59 -4.54 -10.32
CA GLY A 44 -12.14 -3.25 -10.71
C GLY A 44 -11.91 -2.14 -9.71
N ALA A 45 -11.45 -2.45 -8.50
CA ALA A 45 -11.19 -1.43 -7.50
C ALA A 45 -10.04 -0.51 -7.91
N VAL A 46 -10.11 0.73 -7.48
CA VAL A 46 -9.16 1.78 -7.87
C VAL A 46 -8.42 2.29 -6.63
N GLY A 47 -7.09 2.29 -6.74
CA GLY A 47 -6.25 3.08 -5.84
C GLY A 47 -6.20 4.49 -6.41
N THR A 48 -7.00 5.39 -5.83
CA THR A 48 -7.17 6.75 -6.36
C THR A 48 -5.82 7.46 -6.52
N PRO A 49 -5.56 8.08 -7.68
CA PRO A 49 -4.31 8.84 -7.87
C PRO A 49 -4.14 9.89 -6.79
N HIS A 50 -2.95 9.92 -6.20
CA HIS A 50 -2.63 10.83 -5.11
C HIS A 50 -1.12 11.04 -5.02
N THR A 51 -0.72 11.99 -4.19
CA THR A 51 0.69 12.25 -3.87
C THR A 51 0.88 12.18 -2.37
N HIS A 52 2.08 11.85 -1.95
CA HIS A 52 2.50 11.95 -0.56
C HIS A 52 4.02 12.14 -0.48
N PRO A 53 4.55 12.71 0.60
CA PRO A 53 5.99 12.97 0.70
C PRO A 53 6.82 11.73 0.99
N HIS A 54 6.18 10.60 1.29
CA HIS A 54 6.84 9.34 1.64
C HIS A 54 7.49 8.70 0.42
N THR A 55 8.61 8.02 0.63
CA THR A 55 9.12 7.04 -0.31
C THR A 55 8.27 5.79 -0.19
N GLN A 56 7.86 5.20 -1.31
CA GLN A 56 7.04 4.00 -1.30
C GLN A 56 7.63 2.96 -2.25
N ALA A 57 7.64 1.71 -1.79
CA ALA A 57 7.91 0.55 -2.64
C ALA A 57 6.75 -0.43 -2.46
N THR A 58 6.22 -0.92 -3.56
CA THR A 58 5.09 -1.84 -3.58
C THR A 58 5.48 -3.14 -4.26
N TYR A 59 5.16 -4.26 -3.61
CA TYR A 59 5.35 -5.59 -4.15
C TYR A 59 3.98 -6.20 -4.45
N VAL A 60 3.80 -6.76 -5.65
CA VAL A 60 2.56 -7.44 -6.03
C VAL A 60 2.62 -8.87 -5.51
N GLU A 61 1.85 -9.18 -4.48
CA GLU A 61 1.79 -10.53 -3.91
C GLU A 61 0.91 -11.42 -4.77
N SER A 62 -0.23 -10.88 -5.25
CA SER A 62 -1.18 -11.62 -6.09
C SER A 62 -2.01 -10.65 -6.93
N GLY A 63 -2.68 -11.17 -7.95
CA GLY A 63 -3.54 -10.39 -8.83
C GLY A 63 -2.80 -9.69 -9.96
N VAL A 64 -3.54 -8.82 -10.66
CA VAL A 64 -3.01 -8.04 -11.80
C VAL A 64 -3.47 -6.61 -11.64
N PHE A 65 -2.55 -5.68 -11.80
CA PHE A 65 -2.80 -4.25 -11.60
C PHE A 65 -2.26 -3.43 -12.76
N GLU A 66 -3.03 -2.42 -13.15
CA GLU A 66 -2.55 -1.36 -14.02
C GLU A 66 -2.07 -0.23 -13.11
N PHE A 67 -0.77 0.01 -13.11
CA PHE A 67 -0.15 0.97 -12.19
C PHE A 67 0.36 2.18 -12.95
N THR A 68 0.08 3.37 -12.41
CA THR A 68 0.58 4.63 -12.98
C THR A 68 1.43 5.33 -11.92
N THR A 69 2.65 5.66 -12.29
CA THR A 69 3.55 6.46 -11.44
C THR A 69 4.54 7.22 -12.31
N ASP A 70 4.83 8.46 -11.93
CA ASP A 70 5.80 9.32 -12.62
C ASP A 70 5.52 9.40 -14.13
N GLY A 71 4.22 9.46 -14.50
CA GLY A 71 3.79 9.57 -15.90
C GLY A 71 3.81 8.28 -16.70
N GLU A 72 4.22 7.15 -16.10
CA GLU A 72 4.24 5.86 -16.78
C GLU A 72 3.09 4.98 -16.29
N THR A 73 2.46 4.27 -17.23
CA THR A 73 1.40 3.29 -16.91
C THR A 73 1.83 1.93 -17.43
N LYS A 74 1.86 0.94 -16.54
CA LYS A 74 2.26 -0.43 -16.88
C LYS A 74 1.42 -1.44 -16.13
N ILE A 75 1.33 -2.65 -16.70
CA ILE A 75 0.67 -3.79 -16.05
C ILE A 75 1.73 -4.51 -15.20
N VAL A 76 1.38 -4.77 -13.94
CA VAL A 76 2.21 -5.54 -13.02
C VAL A 76 1.43 -6.72 -12.47
N ARG A 77 2.14 -7.83 -12.21
CA ARG A 77 1.59 -9.11 -11.77
C ARG A 77 2.34 -9.63 -10.55
N ALA A 78 1.86 -10.71 -9.99
CA ALA A 78 2.52 -11.35 -8.84
C ALA A 78 4.04 -11.50 -9.08
N GLY A 79 4.83 -11.04 -8.13
CA GLY A 79 6.28 -11.04 -8.20
C GLY A 79 6.90 -9.72 -8.68
N ASP A 80 6.09 -8.84 -9.25
CA ASP A 80 6.58 -7.54 -9.75
C ASP A 80 6.60 -6.49 -8.65
N GLY A 81 7.43 -5.48 -8.82
CA GLY A 81 7.55 -4.38 -7.88
C GLY A 81 7.39 -3.03 -8.56
N VAL A 82 6.96 -2.03 -7.77
CA VAL A 82 6.81 -0.65 -8.24
C VAL A 82 7.47 0.28 -7.23
N TYR A 83 8.29 1.19 -7.74
CA TYR A 83 8.89 2.24 -6.93
C TYR A 83 8.15 3.56 -7.18
N MET A 84 7.74 4.22 -6.12
CA MET A 84 7.10 5.53 -6.18
C MET A 84 7.96 6.56 -5.45
N LYS A 85 8.49 7.50 -6.22
CA LYS A 85 9.32 8.59 -5.70
C LYS A 85 8.50 9.49 -4.79
N PRO A 86 9.12 10.12 -3.77
CA PRO A 86 8.42 11.12 -2.96
C PRO A 86 7.77 12.19 -3.83
N GLY A 87 6.51 12.49 -3.56
CA GLY A 87 5.78 13.60 -4.21
C GLY A 87 5.25 13.32 -5.60
N VAL A 88 5.53 12.18 -6.22
CA VAL A 88 5.00 11.89 -7.55
C VAL A 88 3.55 11.41 -7.47
N LEU A 89 2.77 11.79 -8.47
CA LEU A 89 1.40 11.31 -8.62
C LEU A 89 1.43 9.83 -8.99
N HIS A 90 0.69 9.01 -8.24
CA HIS A 90 0.58 7.59 -8.53
C HIS A 90 -0.79 7.05 -8.15
N GLY A 91 -1.17 5.97 -8.79
CA GLY A 91 -2.41 5.26 -8.54
C GLY A 91 -2.43 3.94 -9.29
N CYS A 92 -3.50 3.17 -9.08
CA CYS A 92 -3.63 1.89 -9.77
C CYS A 92 -5.08 1.51 -9.96
N ARG A 93 -5.31 0.56 -10.86
CA ARG A 93 -6.59 -0.11 -11.04
C ARG A 93 -6.36 -1.61 -10.97
N CYS A 94 -7.15 -2.29 -10.17
CA CYS A 94 -7.07 -3.73 -10.04
C CYS A 94 -7.80 -4.41 -11.20
N LEU A 95 -7.06 -5.11 -12.04
CA LEU A 95 -7.64 -5.83 -13.19
C LEU A 95 -8.10 -7.22 -12.79
N GLU A 96 -7.37 -7.87 -11.88
CA GLU A 96 -7.76 -9.16 -11.29
C GLU A 96 -7.47 -9.06 -9.79
N ALA A 97 -8.45 -9.40 -8.96
CA ALA A 97 -8.38 -9.29 -7.51
C ALA A 97 -7.04 -9.79 -6.96
N GLY A 98 -6.47 -9.06 -6.04
CA GLY A 98 -5.17 -9.42 -5.49
C GLY A 98 -4.75 -8.56 -4.32
N VAL A 99 -3.49 -8.74 -3.94
CA VAL A 99 -2.89 -8.11 -2.76
C VAL A 99 -1.59 -7.42 -3.13
N LEU A 100 -1.48 -6.18 -2.69
CA LEU A 100 -0.24 -5.40 -2.75
C LEU A 100 0.36 -5.33 -1.34
N ILE A 101 1.68 -5.39 -1.27
CA ILE A 101 2.43 -5.12 -0.05
C ILE A 101 3.11 -3.77 -0.25
N ASP A 102 2.63 -2.75 0.46
CA ASP A 102 3.18 -1.40 0.41
C ASP A 102 4.17 -1.19 1.55
N THR A 103 5.30 -0.59 1.25
CA THR A 103 6.28 -0.21 2.24
C THR A 103 6.54 1.29 2.12
N PHE A 104 6.43 2.01 3.23
CA PHE A 104 6.57 3.47 3.30
C PHE A 104 7.74 3.86 4.19
N SER A 105 8.45 4.90 3.81
CA SER A 105 9.45 5.55 4.66
C SER A 105 9.34 7.07 4.50
N PRO A 106 9.11 7.80 5.60
CA PRO A 106 8.75 7.35 6.93
C PRO A 106 7.36 6.72 6.98
N MET A 107 6.89 6.36 8.16
CA MET A 107 5.55 5.77 8.30
C MET A 107 4.46 6.75 7.86
N ARG A 108 3.31 6.19 7.43
CA ARG A 108 2.09 6.95 7.15
C ARG A 108 1.39 7.23 8.49
N LYS A 109 1.65 8.40 9.08
CA LYS A 109 1.04 8.80 10.35
C LYS A 109 -0.48 8.86 10.28
N ASP A 110 -1.01 9.23 9.11
CA ASP A 110 -2.44 9.27 8.85
C ASP A 110 -3.10 7.89 8.95
N PHE A 111 -2.36 6.81 8.68
CA PHE A 111 -2.90 5.46 8.78
C PHE A 111 -3.08 5.01 10.23
N VAL A 112 -2.35 5.58 11.17
CA VAL A 112 -2.43 5.22 12.59
C VAL A 112 -3.11 6.32 13.42
N GLY A 113 -3.90 7.18 12.77
CA GLY A 113 -4.69 8.22 13.44
C GLY A 113 -3.89 9.45 13.88
N ARG A 114 -2.71 9.66 13.31
CA ARG A 114 -1.88 10.85 13.55
C ARG A 114 -1.84 11.71 12.30
N VAL A 115 -1.86 13.00 12.45
CA VAL A 115 -1.80 13.96 11.35
C VAL A 115 -0.59 14.87 11.47
#